data_397d7568b526ab75d13c02b0c78fff73
#
_entry.id   397d7568b526ab75d13c02b0c78fff73
#
_cell.length_a   1.000
_cell.length_b   1.000
_cell.length_c   1.000
_cell.angle_alpha   90.00
_cell.angle_beta   90.00
_cell.angle_gamma   90.00
#
_symmetry.space_group_name_H-M   'P 1'
#
loop_
_entity.id
_entity.type
_entity.pdbx_description
1 polymer ?
#
loop_
_entity_poly.entity_id
_entity_poly.type
_entity_poly.pdbx_seq_one_letter_code
_entity_poly.pdbx_strand_id
1 'polypeptide(L)'
;MLSGKTILLGVTGSIAAYKIANLASMLVKLHADVHVIMTHNACHFITPMTFETLTGHKCIVDTFDRNFDFSVKHVSLAKLADVVLVAPASANVIGKLAAGICDDMLTTTLLATKAPVIISPAMNTGMWENPILQDNIAKLAHYGYTIVQPVAGRLACGDIGSGKMPSEDVLLQHIMLAVACEKDMCGRRVLVTAGPTREAIDPVRFITNHSSGKMGYAIARMAALRGAAVTLVSGPVSLTPPIGLDFVPVVSAADMFDAVVNRAPDNDVIIMCSAVADYTPAAYSQQKVKKKDGDMSVPLCRTKDILGHLGDNKREGQLLVGFSMETENLLDNSRDKLMRKHADLICANSIASGETGFGVDTNRVTLITPSDIVELPLCSKDETASRILSYIMAMS
;
A
#
# COMPACT_ATOMS: atom_id res chain seq x y z
N MET A 1 -8.33 -11.23 3.66
CA MET A 1 -6.87 -11.03 3.81
C MET A 1 -6.34 -11.28 5.22
N LEU A 2 -7.12 -11.02 6.28
CA LEU A 2 -6.67 -11.23 7.67
C LEU A 2 -7.29 -12.46 8.36
N SER A 3 -8.02 -13.29 7.64
CA SER A 3 -8.61 -14.52 8.19
C SER A 3 -7.51 -15.46 8.71
N GLY A 4 -7.66 -15.93 9.96
CA GLY A 4 -6.67 -16.78 10.64
C GLY A 4 -5.45 -16.04 11.16
N LYS A 5 -5.42 -14.69 11.10
CA LYS A 5 -4.35 -13.87 11.67
C LYS A 5 -4.75 -13.30 13.02
N THR A 6 -3.86 -13.41 13.98
CA THR A 6 -4.02 -12.85 15.33
C THR A 6 -3.31 -11.52 15.44
N ILE A 7 -4.08 -10.47 15.73
CA ILE A 7 -3.61 -9.09 15.89
C ILE A 7 -3.68 -8.69 17.36
N LEU A 8 -2.54 -8.33 17.94
CA LEU A 8 -2.50 -7.82 19.30
C LEU A 8 -2.43 -6.29 19.28
N LEU A 9 -3.41 -5.63 19.88
CA LEU A 9 -3.45 -4.18 20.03
C LEU A 9 -3.00 -3.79 21.43
N GLY A 10 -1.94 -3.00 21.53
CA GLY A 10 -1.48 -2.36 22.75
C GLY A 10 -1.97 -0.92 22.83
N VAL A 11 -2.90 -0.63 23.76
CA VAL A 11 -3.50 0.70 23.90
C VAL A 11 -2.92 1.42 25.12
N THR A 12 -2.35 2.62 24.92
CA THR A 12 -1.70 3.37 25.99
C THR A 12 -2.41 4.69 26.29
N GLY A 13 -2.00 5.37 27.37
CA GLY A 13 -2.64 6.56 27.90
C GLY A 13 -2.49 7.79 26.99
N SER A 14 -3.37 7.96 26.05
CA SER A 14 -3.51 9.12 25.18
C SER A 14 -4.97 9.32 24.80
N ILE A 15 -5.36 10.56 24.57
CA ILE A 15 -6.71 10.87 24.07
C ILE A 15 -7.03 10.13 22.75
N ALA A 16 -6.03 9.82 21.93
CA ALA A 16 -6.20 9.10 20.67
C ALA A 16 -6.64 7.63 20.85
N ALA A 17 -6.71 7.09 22.08
CA ALA A 17 -7.14 5.73 22.39
C ALA A 17 -8.54 5.41 21.83
N TYR A 18 -9.47 6.39 21.79
CA TYR A 18 -10.82 6.19 21.26
C TYR A 18 -10.83 5.73 19.79
N LYS A 19 -9.83 6.13 19.01
CA LYS A 19 -9.71 5.76 17.60
C LYS A 19 -9.43 4.28 17.41
N ILE A 20 -8.75 3.65 18.38
CA ILE A 20 -8.38 2.23 18.29
C ILE A 20 -9.60 1.32 18.40
N ALA A 21 -10.69 1.77 19.00
CA ALA A 21 -11.96 1.04 18.97
C ALA A 21 -12.47 0.88 17.52
N ASN A 22 -12.38 1.94 16.71
CA ASN A 22 -12.75 1.85 15.30
C ASN A 22 -11.81 0.90 14.53
N LEU A 23 -10.51 0.99 14.75
CA LEU A 23 -9.53 0.08 14.13
C LEU A 23 -9.80 -1.39 14.53
N ALA A 24 -10.10 -1.66 15.81
CA ALA A 24 -10.46 -3.01 16.26
C ALA A 24 -11.70 -3.53 15.52
N SER A 25 -12.73 -2.70 15.35
CA SER A 25 -13.92 -3.05 14.56
C SER A 25 -13.59 -3.33 13.09
N MET A 26 -12.69 -2.53 12.48
CA MET A 26 -12.24 -2.77 11.10
C MET A 26 -11.51 -4.11 10.95
N LEU A 27 -10.63 -4.44 11.89
CA LEU A 27 -9.87 -5.70 11.89
C LEU A 27 -10.79 -6.91 12.05
N VAL A 28 -11.76 -6.85 12.97
CA VAL A 28 -12.77 -7.91 13.15
C VAL A 28 -13.61 -8.11 11.88
N LYS A 29 -14.02 -7.04 11.20
CA LYS A 29 -14.73 -7.12 9.90
C LYS A 29 -13.88 -7.75 8.80
N LEU A 30 -12.56 -7.68 8.91
CA LEU A 30 -11.62 -8.36 8.02
C LEU A 30 -11.28 -9.79 8.47
N HIS A 31 -12.05 -10.33 9.44
CA HIS A 31 -11.93 -11.67 10.00
C HIS A 31 -10.60 -11.94 10.71
N ALA A 32 -9.96 -10.91 11.28
CA ALA A 32 -8.82 -11.09 12.16
C ALA A 32 -9.27 -11.51 13.56
N ASP A 33 -8.45 -12.32 14.24
CA ASP A 33 -8.57 -12.59 15.67
C ASP A 33 -7.87 -11.45 16.43
N VAL A 34 -8.65 -10.61 17.14
CA VAL A 34 -8.14 -9.37 17.72
C VAL A 34 -8.12 -9.44 19.24
N HIS A 35 -6.93 -9.34 19.81
CA HIS A 35 -6.72 -9.24 21.26
C HIS A 35 -6.24 -7.85 21.65
N VAL A 36 -6.61 -7.39 22.86
CA VAL A 36 -6.28 -6.04 23.33
C VAL A 36 -5.64 -6.09 24.70
N ILE A 37 -4.50 -5.41 24.83
CA ILE A 37 -3.89 -5.08 26.12
C ILE A 37 -3.94 -3.58 26.30
N MET A 38 -4.44 -3.13 27.46
CA MET A 38 -4.46 -1.72 27.82
C MET A 38 -3.53 -1.43 29.00
N THR A 39 -2.85 -0.29 28.96
CA THR A 39 -2.22 0.23 30.17
C THR A 39 -3.27 0.81 31.14
N HIS A 40 -2.99 0.87 32.43
CA HIS A 40 -3.89 1.53 33.41
C HIS A 40 -4.25 2.95 32.97
N ASN A 41 -3.28 3.71 32.45
CA ASN A 41 -3.51 5.07 31.97
C ASN A 41 -4.46 5.11 30.74
N ALA A 42 -4.51 4.07 29.92
CA ALA A 42 -5.45 4.00 28.81
C ALA A 42 -6.90 3.89 29.29
N CYS A 43 -7.14 3.22 30.42
CA CYS A 43 -8.47 3.03 31.00
C CYS A 43 -9.13 4.34 31.44
N HIS A 44 -8.36 5.42 31.60
CA HIS A 44 -8.93 6.76 31.86
C HIS A 44 -9.50 7.44 30.61
N PHE A 45 -9.16 6.98 29.42
CA PHE A 45 -9.62 7.56 28.14
C PHE A 45 -10.69 6.70 27.46
N ILE A 46 -10.64 5.38 27.64
CA ILE A 46 -11.58 4.43 27.06
C ILE A 46 -11.65 3.20 27.98
N THR A 47 -12.82 2.59 28.14
CA THR A 47 -12.96 1.44 29.03
C THR A 47 -12.60 0.12 28.33
N PRO A 48 -12.08 -0.89 29.09
CA PRO A 48 -11.85 -2.23 28.57
C PRO A 48 -13.08 -2.86 27.93
N MET A 49 -14.28 -2.61 28.50
CA MET A 49 -15.58 -3.08 28.01
C MET A 49 -15.82 -2.75 26.52
N THR A 50 -15.33 -1.60 26.04
CA THR A 50 -15.46 -1.21 24.64
C THR A 50 -14.77 -2.21 23.74
N PHE A 51 -13.54 -2.60 24.06
CA PHE A 51 -12.78 -3.56 23.27
C PHE A 51 -13.31 -4.99 23.42
N GLU A 52 -13.72 -5.39 24.61
CA GLU A 52 -14.33 -6.71 24.86
C GLU A 52 -15.60 -6.91 24.03
N THR A 53 -16.44 -5.88 23.94
CA THR A 53 -17.66 -5.91 23.13
C THR A 53 -17.36 -6.02 21.63
N LEU A 54 -16.30 -5.34 21.15
CA LEU A 54 -15.93 -5.32 19.73
C LEU A 54 -15.22 -6.59 19.27
N THR A 55 -14.35 -7.17 20.14
CA THR A 55 -13.47 -8.28 19.77
C THR A 55 -13.99 -9.66 20.21
N GLY A 56 -14.90 -9.69 21.17
CA GLY A 56 -15.35 -10.93 21.81
C GLY A 56 -14.31 -11.54 22.78
N HIS A 57 -13.19 -10.87 23.00
CA HIS A 57 -12.13 -11.32 23.90
C HIS A 57 -12.00 -10.40 25.11
N LYS A 58 -11.59 -10.97 26.26
CA LYS A 58 -11.30 -10.16 27.46
C LYS A 58 -10.14 -9.22 27.17
N CYS A 59 -10.33 -7.92 27.45
CA CYS A 59 -9.29 -6.91 27.41
C CYS A 59 -8.41 -7.04 28.66
N ILE A 60 -7.10 -7.14 28.48
CA ILE A 60 -6.18 -7.38 29.59
C ILE A 60 -5.54 -6.05 30.02
N VAL A 61 -5.60 -5.78 31.32
CA VAL A 61 -5.02 -4.57 31.92
C VAL A 61 -3.93 -4.93 32.92
N ASP A 62 -4.23 -5.89 33.79
CA ASP A 62 -3.37 -6.28 34.90
C ASP A 62 -2.58 -7.54 34.63
N THR A 63 -1.30 -7.58 34.99
CA THR A 63 -0.44 -8.76 34.91
C THR A 63 -0.87 -9.83 35.92
N PHE A 64 -1.46 -9.46 37.04
CA PHE A 64 -1.78 -10.31 38.19
C PHE A 64 -3.29 -10.41 38.48
N ASP A 65 -4.14 -10.26 37.47
CA ASP A 65 -5.58 -10.49 37.61
C ASP A 65 -5.84 -11.94 38.04
N ARG A 66 -6.48 -12.12 39.19
CA ARG A 66 -6.73 -13.45 39.81
C ARG A 66 -7.87 -14.25 39.15
N ASN A 67 -8.59 -13.66 38.21
CA ASN A 67 -9.70 -14.31 37.49
C ASN A 67 -9.22 -14.95 36.17
N PHE A 68 -8.05 -15.58 36.19
CA PHE A 68 -7.46 -16.24 35.02
C PHE A 68 -7.46 -17.76 35.12
N ASP A 69 -7.56 -18.41 33.95
CA ASP A 69 -7.06 -19.75 33.71
C ASP A 69 -5.56 -19.81 33.98
N PHE A 70 -5.06 -20.98 34.41
CA PHE A 70 -3.65 -21.24 34.83
C PHE A 70 -2.60 -21.07 33.69
N SER A 71 -2.77 -20.13 32.76
CA SER A 71 -1.80 -19.82 31.70
C SER A 71 -1.10 -18.49 31.95
N VAL A 72 0.21 -18.44 31.67
CA VAL A 72 1.00 -17.21 31.73
C VAL A 72 0.59 -16.31 30.56
N LYS A 73 -0.39 -15.47 30.74
CA LYS A 73 -1.10 -14.72 29.68
C LYS A 73 -0.16 -13.89 28.78
N HIS A 74 0.83 -13.19 29.34
CA HIS A 74 1.77 -12.42 28.54
C HIS A 74 2.59 -13.30 27.60
N VAL A 75 2.96 -14.51 28.02
CA VAL A 75 3.69 -15.47 27.17
C VAL A 75 2.78 -16.07 26.11
N SER A 76 1.53 -16.42 26.48
CA SER A 76 0.58 -17.00 25.52
C SER A 76 0.21 -16.00 24.43
N LEU A 77 -0.08 -14.74 24.77
CA LEU A 77 -0.36 -13.68 23.79
C LEU A 77 0.87 -13.32 22.94
N ALA A 78 2.06 -13.26 23.55
CA ALA A 78 3.29 -13.03 22.82
C ALA A 78 3.58 -14.09 21.75
N LYS A 79 3.19 -15.35 21.99
CA LYS A 79 3.33 -16.46 21.05
C LYS A 79 2.20 -16.53 20.02
N LEU A 80 0.99 -16.12 20.41
CA LEU A 80 -0.21 -16.19 19.58
C LEU A 80 -0.20 -15.10 18.49
N ALA A 81 0.34 -13.93 18.79
CA ALA A 81 0.29 -12.76 17.89
C ALA A 81 1.08 -13.00 16.61
N ASP A 82 0.45 -12.76 15.45
CA ASP A 82 1.12 -12.63 14.16
C ASP A 82 1.74 -11.23 14.02
N VAL A 83 1.13 -10.21 14.61
CA VAL A 83 1.63 -8.83 14.67
C VAL A 83 1.13 -8.13 15.92
N VAL A 84 1.94 -7.22 16.44
CA VAL A 84 1.54 -6.34 17.55
C VAL A 84 1.53 -4.88 17.07
N LEU A 85 0.44 -4.17 17.29
CA LEU A 85 0.36 -2.72 17.10
C LEU A 85 0.20 -2.01 18.45
N VAL A 86 1.15 -1.16 18.80
CA VAL A 86 1.04 -0.25 19.94
C VAL A 86 0.52 1.10 19.44
N ALA A 87 -0.76 1.36 19.67
CA ALA A 87 -1.43 2.57 19.21
C ALA A 87 -2.59 2.96 20.17
N PRO A 88 -2.66 4.20 20.60
CA PRO A 88 -1.59 5.18 20.58
C PRO A 88 -0.40 4.75 21.44
N ALA A 89 0.83 5.02 21.02
CA ALA A 89 2.02 4.80 21.82
C ALA A 89 2.43 6.11 22.53
N SER A 90 2.30 6.14 23.85
CA SER A 90 2.73 7.28 24.65
C SER A 90 4.26 7.33 24.81
N ALA A 91 4.82 8.51 25.07
CA ALA A 91 6.24 8.68 25.32
C ALA A 91 6.73 7.79 26.48
N ASN A 92 5.90 7.57 27.52
CA ASN A 92 6.20 6.68 28.61
C ASN A 92 6.45 5.24 28.15
N VAL A 93 5.56 4.67 27.33
CA VAL A 93 5.71 3.29 26.83
C VAL A 93 6.88 3.17 25.86
N ILE A 94 7.10 4.17 25.01
CA ILE A 94 8.28 4.22 24.12
C ILE A 94 9.58 4.22 24.94
N GLY A 95 9.66 5.04 26.00
CA GLY A 95 10.81 5.09 26.89
C GLY A 95 11.06 3.77 27.62
N LYS A 96 10.00 3.14 28.15
CA LYS A 96 10.08 1.82 28.81
C LYS A 96 10.61 0.75 27.85
N LEU A 97 10.05 0.64 26.66
CA LEU A 97 10.49 -0.33 25.65
C LEU A 97 11.96 -0.11 25.27
N ALA A 98 12.36 1.14 25.01
CA ALA A 98 13.73 1.48 24.64
C ALA A 98 14.74 1.16 25.78
N ALA A 99 14.29 1.17 27.04
CA ALA A 99 15.08 0.83 28.21
C ALA A 99 14.96 -0.66 28.64
N GLY A 100 14.08 -1.45 28.02
CA GLY A 100 13.81 -2.85 28.39
C GLY A 100 13.03 -2.99 29.71
N ILE A 101 12.27 -1.98 30.12
CA ILE A 101 11.46 -1.99 31.35
C ILE A 101 10.14 -2.72 31.08
N CYS A 102 9.85 -3.76 31.86
CA CYS A 102 8.68 -4.64 31.76
C CYS A 102 7.92 -4.67 33.10
N ASP A 103 7.36 -3.54 33.49
CA ASP A 103 6.67 -3.37 34.76
C ASP A 103 5.14 -3.43 34.64
N ASP A 104 4.62 -3.67 33.43
CA ASP A 104 3.20 -3.84 33.16
C ASP A 104 2.93 -4.95 32.13
N MET A 105 1.66 -5.34 31.96
CA MET A 105 1.27 -6.44 31.08
C MET A 105 1.67 -6.19 29.62
N LEU A 106 1.55 -4.94 29.14
CA LEU A 106 1.86 -4.59 27.75
C LEU A 106 3.37 -4.70 27.47
N THR A 107 4.19 -4.04 28.28
CA THR A 107 5.64 -4.02 28.10
C THR A 107 6.28 -5.40 28.31
N THR A 108 5.75 -6.21 29.23
CA THR A 108 6.16 -7.60 29.40
C THR A 108 5.84 -8.46 28.18
N THR A 109 4.64 -8.32 27.61
CA THR A 109 4.25 -9.03 26.39
C THR A 109 5.09 -8.63 25.19
N LEU A 110 5.36 -7.32 25.05
CA LEU A 110 6.17 -6.78 23.96
C LEU A 110 7.62 -7.24 23.98
N LEU A 111 8.21 -7.41 25.18
CA LEU A 111 9.57 -7.94 25.30
C LEU A 111 9.63 -9.47 25.04
N ALA A 112 8.53 -10.19 25.26
CA ALA A 112 8.46 -11.63 25.08
C ALA A 112 8.09 -12.05 23.64
N THR A 113 7.50 -11.17 22.83
CA THR A 113 7.02 -11.53 21.48
C THR A 113 8.15 -11.60 20.46
N LYS A 114 7.97 -12.51 19.48
CA LYS A 114 8.78 -12.56 18.25
C LYS A 114 8.03 -12.03 17.03
N ALA A 115 6.76 -11.69 17.19
CA ALA A 115 5.96 -11.08 16.13
C ALA A 115 6.49 -9.67 15.78
N PRO A 116 6.33 -9.21 14.55
CA PRO A 116 6.58 -7.83 14.18
C PRO A 116 5.82 -6.85 15.08
N VAL A 117 6.51 -5.84 15.58
CA VAL A 117 5.90 -4.81 16.44
C VAL A 117 5.87 -3.48 15.71
N ILE A 118 4.68 -2.91 15.60
CA ILE A 118 4.40 -1.61 15.00
C ILE A 118 4.07 -0.63 16.12
N ILE A 119 4.75 0.52 16.14
CA ILE A 119 4.56 1.57 17.13
C ILE A 119 4.02 2.82 16.46
N SER A 120 2.85 3.30 16.89
CA SER A 120 2.25 4.54 16.41
C SER A 120 2.26 5.60 17.53
N PRO A 121 3.26 6.49 17.59
CA PRO A 121 3.34 7.53 18.59
C PRO A 121 2.16 8.49 18.53
N ALA A 122 1.70 8.96 19.71
CA ALA A 122 0.67 9.99 19.81
C ALA A 122 0.90 10.83 21.09
N MET A 123 1.30 12.08 20.89
CA MET A 123 1.66 13.00 21.98
C MET A 123 1.64 14.46 21.53
N ASN A 124 1.86 15.38 22.46
CA ASN A 124 2.07 16.79 22.17
C ASN A 124 3.36 17.02 21.34
N THR A 125 3.40 18.07 20.53
CA THR A 125 4.52 18.40 19.64
C THR A 125 5.85 18.54 20.40
N GLY A 126 5.86 19.25 21.54
CA GLY A 126 7.07 19.41 22.32
C GLY A 126 7.60 18.10 22.91
N MET A 127 6.71 17.13 23.21
CA MET A 127 7.15 15.78 23.60
C MET A 127 7.69 15.01 22.39
N TRP A 128 7.05 15.14 21.24
CA TRP A 128 7.50 14.48 20.01
C TRP A 128 8.88 14.96 19.57
N GLU A 129 9.13 16.26 19.64
CA GLU A 129 10.39 16.88 19.23
C GLU A 129 11.50 16.75 20.29
N ASN A 130 11.20 16.19 21.47
CA ASN A 130 12.19 16.04 22.54
C ASN A 130 13.30 15.07 22.09
N PRO A 131 14.59 15.47 22.16
CA PRO A 131 15.71 14.64 21.72
C PRO A 131 15.77 13.27 22.38
N ILE A 132 15.44 13.16 23.67
CA ILE A 132 15.42 11.88 24.40
C ILE A 132 14.39 10.92 23.79
N LEU A 133 13.21 11.45 23.39
CA LEU A 133 12.20 10.64 22.74
C LEU A 133 12.65 10.21 21.33
N GLN A 134 13.25 11.11 20.56
CA GLN A 134 13.75 10.80 19.21
C GLN A 134 14.86 9.74 19.27
N ASP A 135 15.76 9.81 20.24
CA ASP A 135 16.78 8.78 20.49
C ASP A 135 16.14 7.42 20.82
N ASN A 136 15.11 7.41 21.68
CA ASN A 136 14.38 6.19 22.00
C ASN A 136 13.69 5.59 20.77
N ILE A 137 13.10 6.41 19.92
CA ILE A 137 12.45 5.98 18.66
C ILE A 137 13.51 5.42 17.69
N ALA A 138 14.62 6.09 17.50
CA ALA A 138 15.72 5.62 16.67
C ALA A 138 16.27 4.29 17.16
N LYS A 139 16.42 4.14 18.49
CA LYS A 139 16.84 2.90 19.14
C LYS A 139 15.86 1.75 18.87
N LEU A 140 14.56 1.98 19.03
CA LEU A 140 13.54 0.97 18.74
C LEU A 140 13.54 0.58 17.25
N ALA A 141 13.65 1.55 16.34
CA ALA A 141 13.76 1.28 14.91
C ALA A 141 15.01 0.43 14.58
N HIS A 142 16.16 0.72 15.22
CA HIS A 142 17.37 -0.08 15.08
C HIS A 142 17.18 -1.54 15.50
N TYR A 143 16.35 -1.79 16.52
CA TYR A 143 16.00 -3.16 16.97
C TYR A 143 14.84 -3.80 16.18
N GLY A 144 14.43 -3.22 15.05
CA GLY A 144 13.46 -3.81 14.13
C GLY A 144 11.99 -3.48 14.43
N TYR A 145 11.72 -2.53 15.32
CA TYR A 145 10.36 -2.02 15.50
C TYR A 145 9.98 -1.10 14.34
N THR A 146 8.79 -1.30 13.78
CA THR A 146 8.26 -0.41 12.74
C THR A 146 7.65 0.83 13.38
N ILE A 147 8.20 2.01 13.10
CA ILE A 147 7.68 3.28 13.63
C ILE A 147 6.77 3.94 12.60
N VAL A 148 5.48 4.06 12.92
CA VAL A 148 4.54 4.83 12.10
C VAL A 148 4.67 6.29 12.46
N GLN A 149 5.17 7.10 11.53
CA GLN A 149 5.41 8.52 11.79
C GLN A 149 4.09 9.25 12.10
N PRO A 150 4.04 10.07 13.16
CA PRO A 150 2.88 10.89 13.42
C PRO A 150 2.71 11.96 12.32
N VAL A 151 1.46 12.36 12.11
CA VAL A 151 1.14 13.39 11.12
C VAL A 151 1.06 14.77 11.78
N ALA A 152 1.31 15.81 10.98
CA ALA A 152 1.08 17.17 11.42
C ALA A 152 -0.43 17.50 11.38
N GLY A 153 -0.88 18.33 12.32
CA GLY A 153 -2.27 18.77 12.39
C GLY A 153 -2.63 19.40 13.71
N ARG A 154 -3.90 19.74 13.88
CA ARG A 154 -4.41 20.26 15.15
C ARG A 154 -4.44 19.16 16.20
N LEU A 155 -3.80 19.39 17.31
CA LEU A 155 -3.73 18.52 18.48
C LEU A 155 -4.86 18.81 19.47
N ALA A 156 -5.10 17.91 20.40
CA ALA A 156 -6.15 18.07 21.42
C ALA A 156 -5.90 19.28 22.37
N CYS A 157 -4.64 19.67 22.56
CA CYS A 157 -4.28 20.88 23.30
C CYS A 157 -4.56 22.20 22.55
N GLY A 158 -4.96 22.13 21.28
CA GLY A 158 -5.21 23.29 20.43
C GLY A 158 -4.02 23.69 19.54
N ASP A 159 -2.83 23.20 19.82
CA ASP A 159 -1.61 23.45 19.04
C ASP A 159 -1.70 22.83 17.65
N ILE A 160 -0.98 23.40 16.69
CA ILE A 160 -0.78 22.85 15.36
C ILE A 160 0.68 22.41 15.24
N GLY A 161 0.91 21.11 15.02
CA GLY A 161 2.26 20.57 14.91
C GLY A 161 2.27 19.06 14.71
N SER A 162 3.46 18.47 14.74
CA SER A 162 3.67 17.03 14.67
C SER A 162 3.30 16.34 15.99
N GLY A 163 2.95 15.05 15.96
CA GLY A 163 2.62 14.26 17.16
C GLY A 163 1.22 13.63 17.13
N LYS A 164 0.42 13.96 16.13
CA LYS A 164 -0.92 13.37 15.94
C LYS A 164 -0.82 11.98 15.35
N MET A 165 -1.49 11.00 15.99
CA MET A 165 -1.62 9.64 15.45
C MET A 165 -2.25 9.68 14.05
N PRO A 166 -1.71 8.93 13.07
CA PRO A 166 -2.32 8.78 11.75
C PRO A 166 -3.76 8.25 11.80
N SER A 167 -4.40 8.19 10.63
CA SER A 167 -5.75 7.61 10.51
C SER A 167 -5.69 6.10 10.73
N GLU A 168 -6.82 5.53 11.09
CA GLU A 168 -7.01 4.09 11.30
C GLU A 168 -6.72 3.30 10.02
N ASP A 169 -7.00 3.88 8.84
CA ASP A 169 -6.68 3.27 7.55
C ASP A 169 -5.16 3.13 7.33
N VAL A 170 -4.37 4.12 7.75
CA VAL A 170 -2.90 4.04 7.69
C VAL A 170 -2.38 2.95 8.63
N LEU A 171 -2.91 2.88 9.85
CA LEU A 171 -2.54 1.83 10.81
C LEU A 171 -2.91 0.44 10.30
N LEU A 172 -4.10 0.30 9.70
CA LEU A 172 -4.54 -0.94 9.06
C LEU A 172 -3.59 -1.35 7.92
N GLN A 173 -3.16 -0.42 7.06
CA GLN A 173 -2.20 -0.71 6.02
C GLN A 173 -0.86 -1.21 6.57
N HIS A 174 -0.35 -0.66 7.67
CA HIS A 174 0.87 -1.16 8.34
C HIS A 174 0.69 -2.58 8.88
N ILE A 175 -0.46 -2.90 9.49
CA ILE A 175 -0.79 -4.27 9.92
C ILE A 175 -0.82 -5.20 8.71
N MET A 176 -1.49 -4.81 7.63
CA MET A 176 -1.57 -5.62 6.41
C MET A 176 -0.19 -5.84 5.79
N LEU A 177 0.66 -4.83 5.71
CA LEU A 177 2.05 -4.98 5.25
C LEU A 177 2.83 -6.00 6.07
N ALA A 178 2.55 -6.12 7.37
CA ALA A 178 3.23 -7.10 8.21
C ALA A 178 2.75 -8.53 7.96
N VAL A 179 1.43 -8.78 7.84
CA VAL A 179 0.88 -10.14 7.99
C VAL A 179 -0.12 -10.60 6.91
N ALA A 180 -0.59 -9.73 6.02
CA ALA A 180 -1.70 -10.08 5.13
C ALA A 180 -1.34 -11.16 4.08
N CYS A 181 -0.08 -11.26 3.70
CA CYS A 181 0.40 -12.19 2.67
C CYS A 181 1.69 -12.86 3.10
N GLU A 182 1.95 -14.04 2.54
CA GLU A 182 3.27 -14.65 2.56
C GLU A 182 4.29 -13.73 1.86
N LYS A 183 5.53 -13.68 2.36
CA LYS A 183 6.58 -12.79 1.87
C LYS A 183 7.43 -13.46 0.77
N ASP A 184 6.76 -14.07 -0.19
CA ASP A 184 7.37 -14.84 -1.29
C ASP A 184 8.04 -13.98 -2.37
N MET A 185 7.86 -12.64 -2.32
CA MET A 185 8.56 -11.70 -3.21
C MET A 185 9.68 -10.92 -2.50
N CYS A 186 10.12 -11.35 -1.30
CA CYS A 186 11.26 -10.74 -0.64
C CYS A 186 12.52 -10.78 -1.53
N GLY A 187 13.24 -9.65 -1.58
CA GLY A 187 14.44 -9.47 -2.40
C GLY A 187 14.16 -9.14 -3.88
N ARG A 188 12.91 -9.19 -4.34
CA ARG A 188 12.52 -8.76 -5.70
C ARG A 188 12.26 -7.26 -5.74
N ARG A 189 12.72 -6.60 -6.79
CA ARG A 189 12.44 -5.19 -7.10
C ARG A 189 11.45 -5.13 -8.25
N VAL A 190 10.30 -4.47 -8.01
CA VAL A 190 9.17 -4.42 -8.94
C VAL A 190 8.84 -2.97 -9.28
N LEU A 191 8.89 -2.61 -10.55
CA LEU A 191 8.42 -1.34 -11.05
C LEU A 191 7.02 -1.51 -11.65
N VAL A 192 6.06 -0.71 -11.19
CA VAL A 192 4.70 -0.72 -11.69
C VAL A 192 4.34 0.65 -12.22
N THR A 193 3.76 0.73 -13.42
CA THR A 193 3.16 1.98 -13.90
C THR A 193 1.65 1.98 -13.71
N ALA A 194 1.06 3.14 -13.43
CA ALA A 194 -0.39 3.27 -13.20
C ALA A 194 -0.95 4.61 -13.70
N GLY A 195 -2.27 4.66 -13.82
CA GLY A 195 -2.98 5.87 -14.19
C GLY A 195 -2.83 6.25 -15.66
N PRO A 196 -3.51 7.33 -16.09
CA PRO A 196 -3.36 7.89 -17.42
C PRO A 196 -2.22 8.90 -17.46
N THR A 197 -1.68 9.16 -18.65
CA THR A 197 -0.92 10.39 -18.88
C THR A 197 -1.86 11.55 -19.33
N ARG A 198 -1.39 12.77 -19.16
CA ARG A 198 -2.08 13.99 -19.58
C ARG A 198 -1.18 14.75 -20.53
N GLU A 199 -1.63 14.91 -21.77
CA GLU A 199 -0.89 15.60 -22.81
C GLU A 199 -1.44 17.00 -22.96
N ALA A 200 -0.69 18.00 -22.47
CA ALA A 200 -1.15 19.35 -22.37
C ALA A 200 -1.26 20.04 -23.76
N ILE A 201 -2.41 20.64 -24.04
CA ILE A 201 -2.62 21.54 -25.19
C ILE A 201 -2.20 22.98 -24.81
N ASP A 202 -2.60 23.38 -23.62
CA ASP A 202 -2.28 24.67 -23.01
C ASP A 202 -2.30 24.54 -21.46
N PRO A 203 -2.07 25.59 -20.67
CA PRO A 203 -2.06 25.49 -19.20
C PRO A 203 -3.39 25.03 -18.58
N VAL A 204 -4.47 24.95 -19.35
CA VAL A 204 -5.82 24.67 -18.86
C VAL A 204 -6.38 23.34 -19.39
N ARG A 205 -6.00 22.94 -20.62
CA ARG A 205 -6.58 21.79 -21.33
C ARG A 205 -5.53 20.76 -21.68
N PHE A 206 -5.93 19.51 -21.61
CA PHE A 206 -5.10 18.36 -21.95
C PHE A 206 -5.95 17.24 -22.59
N ILE A 207 -5.28 16.36 -23.29
CA ILE A 207 -5.81 15.07 -23.77
C ILE A 207 -5.38 13.99 -22.77
N THR A 208 -6.29 13.05 -22.45
CA THR A 208 -6.01 11.97 -21.51
C THR A 208 -6.88 10.75 -21.79
N ASN A 209 -6.52 9.61 -21.23
CA ASN A 209 -7.30 8.38 -21.24
C ASN A 209 -8.20 8.28 -19.99
N HIS A 210 -9.29 7.48 -20.06
CA HIS A 210 -10.23 7.30 -18.96
C HIS A 210 -9.70 6.41 -17.80
N SER A 211 -8.41 6.07 -17.77
CA SER A 211 -7.85 5.20 -16.74
C SER A 211 -7.96 5.81 -15.34
N SER A 212 -8.48 5.02 -14.40
CA SER A 212 -8.55 5.37 -12.97
C SER A 212 -7.29 5.01 -12.18
N GLY A 213 -6.36 4.23 -12.75
CA GLY A 213 -5.16 3.72 -12.08
C GLY A 213 -5.39 2.54 -11.12
N LYS A 214 -6.63 2.16 -10.83
CA LYS A 214 -6.98 1.15 -9.81
C LYS A 214 -6.21 -0.17 -9.96
N MET A 215 -6.01 -0.68 -11.19
CA MET A 215 -5.34 -1.97 -11.40
C MET A 215 -3.84 -1.89 -11.06
N GLY A 216 -3.14 -0.87 -11.57
CA GLY A 216 -1.73 -0.66 -11.24
C GLY A 216 -1.48 -0.43 -9.75
N TYR A 217 -2.36 0.32 -9.09
CA TYR A 217 -2.31 0.50 -7.63
C TYR A 217 -2.55 -0.80 -6.87
N ALA A 218 -3.48 -1.66 -7.33
CA ALA A 218 -3.71 -2.96 -6.73
C ALA A 218 -2.49 -3.89 -6.89
N ILE A 219 -1.84 -3.89 -8.07
CA ILE A 219 -0.62 -4.67 -8.32
C ILE A 219 0.52 -4.18 -7.41
N ALA A 220 0.76 -2.86 -7.37
CA ALA A 220 1.81 -2.28 -6.55
C ALA A 220 1.60 -2.59 -5.06
N ARG A 221 0.36 -2.42 -4.56
CA ARG A 221 0.00 -2.77 -3.19
C ARG A 221 0.21 -4.26 -2.92
N MET A 222 -0.26 -5.14 -3.78
CA MET A 222 -0.14 -6.60 -3.59
C MET A 222 1.31 -7.05 -3.61
N ALA A 223 2.15 -6.51 -4.50
CA ALA A 223 3.58 -6.78 -4.53
C ALA A 223 4.27 -6.35 -3.23
N ALA A 224 3.94 -5.16 -2.69
CA ALA A 224 4.44 -4.70 -1.41
C ALA A 224 3.98 -5.59 -0.25
N LEU A 225 2.70 -6.01 -0.22
CA LEU A 225 2.18 -6.96 0.77
C LEU A 225 2.91 -8.30 0.73
N ARG A 226 3.38 -8.74 -0.42
CA ARG A 226 4.18 -9.97 -0.63
C ARG A 226 5.68 -9.76 -0.39
N GLY A 227 6.10 -8.56 0.04
CA GLY A 227 7.48 -8.28 0.48
C GLY A 227 8.42 -7.78 -0.61
N ALA A 228 7.94 -7.44 -1.80
CA ALA A 228 8.76 -6.82 -2.84
C ALA A 228 9.14 -5.38 -2.48
N ALA A 229 10.31 -4.93 -2.95
CA ALA A 229 10.65 -3.51 -3.03
C ALA A 229 9.98 -2.92 -4.27
N VAL A 230 8.95 -2.08 -4.08
CA VAL A 230 8.08 -1.61 -5.15
C VAL A 230 8.31 -0.15 -5.45
N THR A 231 8.48 0.18 -6.74
CA THR A 231 8.38 1.56 -7.25
C THR A 231 7.09 1.70 -8.07
N LEU A 232 6.22 2.63 -7.68
CA LEU A 232 4.99 2.97 -8.39
C LEU A 232 5.15 4.29 -9.14
N VAL A 233 5.25 4.23 -10.47
CA VAL A 233 5.25 5.40 -11.35
C VAL A 233 3.81 5.67 -11.79
N SER A 234 3.22 6.79 -11.37
CA SER A 234 1.80 7.03 -11.59
C SER A 234 1.53 8.37 -12.27
N GLY A 235 0.76 8.30 -13.36
CA GLY A 235 0.07 9.46 -13.89
C GLY A 235 -1.02 9.97 -12.92
N PRO A 236 -1.63 11.13 -13.22
CA PRO A 236 -2.55 11.81 -12.30
C PRO A 236 -3.84 10.99 -12.07
N VAL A 237 -4.07 10.57 -10.85
CA VAL A 237 -5.29 9.87 -10.38
C VAL A 237 -5.76 10.46 -9.05
N SER A 238 -6.98 10.11 -8.61
CA SER A 238 -7.52 10.48 -7.29
C SER A 238 -7.19 9.48 -6.18
N LEU A 239 -6.47 8.40 -6.49
CA LEU A 239 -6.10 7.38 -5.52
C LEU A 239 -4.94 7.85 -4.64
N THR A 240 -5.02 7.52 -3.35
CA THR A 240 -3.89 7.69 -2.44
C THR A 240 -2.87 6.57 -2.68
N PRO A 241 -1.57 6.90 -2.84
CA PRO A 241 -0.54 5.88 -2.97
C PRO A 241 -0.53 4.93 -1.78
N PRO A 242 -0.39 3.61 -1.99
CA PRO A 242 -0.20 2.66 -0.91
C PRO A 242 1.07 2.99 -0.12
N ILE A 243 1.09 2.64 1.16
CA ILE A 243 2.30 2.77 1.98
C ILE A 243 3.30 1.64 1.68
N GLY A 244 4.55 1.82 2.08
CA GLY A 244 5.59 0.78 1.94
C GLY A 244 6.15 0.62 0.54
N LEU A 245 5.98 1.62 -0.34
CA LEU A 245 6.54 1.66 -1.68
C LEU A 245 7.13 3.04 -2.02
N ASP A 246 7.99 3.09 -3.02
CA ASP A 246 8.50 4.33 -3.60
C ASP A 246 7.50 4.87 -4.63
N PHE A 247 7.01 6.10 -4.41
CA PHE A 247 6.00 6.73 -5.26
C PHE A 247 6.60 7.82 -6.13
N VAL A 248 6.47 7.67 -7.44
CA VAL A 248 7.00 8.59 -8.45
C VAL A 248 5.83 9.19 -9.25
N PRO A 249 5.37 10.41 -8.94
CA PRO A 249 4.34 11.06 -9.71
C PRO A 249 4.89 11.58 -11.05
N VAL A 250 4.13 11.38 -12.12
CA VAL A 250 4.41 11.88 -13.46
C VAL A 250 3.15 12.49 -14.06
N VAL A 251 3.28 13.28 -15.12
CA VAL A 251 2.13 13.92 -15.78
C VAL A 251 1.96 13.46 -17.22
N SER A 252 3.00 13.60 -18.03
CA SER A 252 2.97 13.31 -19.47
C SER A 252 3.55 11.93 -19.81
N ALA A 253 3.35 11.48 -21.05
CA ALA A 253 3.99 10.29 -21.58
C ALA A 253 5.53 10.42 -21.60
N ALA A 254 6.05 11.63 -21.82
CA ALA A 254 7.48 11.91 -21.76
C ALA A 254 8.02 11.73 -20.33
N ASP A 255 7.34 12.30 -19.31
CA ASP A 255 7.73 12.14 -17.92
C ASP A 255 7.73 10.65 -17.52
N MET A 256 6.69 9.92 -17.95
CA MET A 256 6.58 8.49 -17.65
C MET A 256 7.68 7.68 -18.34
N PHE A 257 8.01 8.00 -19.60
CA PHE A 257 9.13 7.37 -20.30
C PHE A 257 10.44 7.56 -19.53
N ASP A 258 10.78 8.79 -19.18
CA ASP A 258 12.03 9.12 -18.48
C ASP A 258 12.07 8.49 -17.08
N ALA A 259 10.95 8.54 -16.34
CA ALA A 259 10.86 7.94 -15.00
C ALA A 259 11.02 6.42 -15.02
N VAL A 260 10.45 5.74 -16.00
CA VAL A 260 10.50 4.27 -16.14
C VAL A 260 11.87 3.82 -16.67
N VAL A 261 12.36 4.42 -17.75
CA VAL A 261 13.63 4.01 -18.40
C VAL A 261 14.82 4.18 -17.46
N ASN A 262 14.86 5.28 -16.70
CA ASN A 262 15.93 5.52 -15.73
C ASN A 262 15.94 4.53 -14.56
N ARG A 263 14.82 3.87 -14.27
CA ARG A 263 14.69 2.90 -13.17
C ARG A 263 14.66 1.44 -13.62
N ALA A 264 14.40 1.22 -14.90
CA ALA A 264 14.29 -0.13 -15.46
C ALA A 264 15.51 -1.02 -15.15
N PRO A 265 16.78 -0.55 -15.25
CA PRO A 265 17.95 -1.39 -14.98
C PRO A 265 18.00 -1.96 -13.56
N ASP A 266 17.37 -1.27 -12.60
CA ASP A 266 17.40 -1.67 -11.18
C ASP A 266 16.27 -2.60 -10.77
N ASN A 267 15.31 -2.90 -11.66
CA ASN A 267 14.13 -3.69 -11.32
C ASN A 267 14.16 -5.08 -11.96
N ASP A 268 13.70 -6.08 -11.22
CA ASP A 268 13.65 -7.47 -11.69
C ASP A 268 12.38 -7.75 -12.50
N VAL A 269 11.29 -7.06 -12.15
CA VAL A 269 10.01 -7.15 -12.82
C VAL A 269 9.50 -5.75 -13.14
N ILE A 270 9.11 -5.53 -14.39
CA ILE A 270 8.51 -4.26 -14.84
C ILE A 270 7.11 -4.54 -15.35
N ILE A 271 6.11 -3.87 -14.75
CA ILE A 271 4.68 -4.05 -15.06
C ILE A 271 4.10 -2.76 -15.60
N MET A 272 3.91 -2.70 -16.92
CA MET A 272 3.38 -1.55 -17.63
C MET A 272 1.84 -1.60 -17.64
N CYS A 273 1.20 -1.07 -16.58
CA CYS A 273 -0.26 -1.05 -16.39
C CYS A 273 -0.89 0.35 -16.58
N SER A 274 -0.09 1.36 -16.89
CA SER A 274 -0.58 2.71 -17.18
C SER A 274 -1.25 2.81 -18.54
N ALA A 275 -2.18 3.74 -18.68
CA ALA A 275 -2.77 4.13 -19.96
C ALA A 275 -2.01 5.34 -20.52
N VAL A 276 -0.86 5.08 -21.12
CA VAL A 276 -0.04 6.10 -21.78
C VAL A 276 -0.72 6.55 -23.06
N ALA A 277 -0.75 7.86 -23.32
CA ALA A 277 -1.26 8.37 -24.57
C ALA A 277 -0.29 8.06 -25.72
N ASP A 278 -0.78 7.52 -26.84
CA ASP A 278 0.00 7.26 -28.05
C ASP A 278 0.35 8.54 -28.82
N TYR A 279 -0.39 9.62 -28.56
CA TYR A 279 -0.27 10.90 -29.22
C TYR A 279 -0.26 12.06 -28.22
N THR A 280 0.55 13.07 -28.48
CA THR A 280 0.63 14.32 -27.75
C THR A 280 0.46 15.51 -28.70
N PRO A 281 -0.03 16.68 -28.27
CA PRO A 281 -0.05 17.89 -29.11
C PRO A 281 1.33 18.19 -29.66
N ALA A 282 1.41 18.43 -30.99
CA ALA A 282 2.67 18.72 -31.67
C ALA A 282 3.31 20.04 -31.18
N ALA A 283 2.49 20.94 -30.62
CA ALA A 283 2.95 22.22 -30.05
C ALA A 283 2.14 22.50 -28.76
N TYR A 284 2.83 22.83 -27.67
CA TYR A 284 2.24 23.35 -26.45
C TYR A 284 2.07 24.85 -26.54
N SER A 285 0.87 25.38 -26.24
CA SER A 285 0.63 26.81 -26.12
C SER A 285 0.90 27.28 -24.69
N GLN A 286 1.83 28.21 -24.51
CA GLN A 286 2.13 28.80 -23.20
C GLN A 286 0.97 29.61 -22.59
N GLN A 287 0.00 30.03 -23.43
CA GLN A 287 -1.20 30.76 -22.99
C GLN A 287 -2.45 29.97 -23.38
N LYS A 288 -3.50 30.10 -22.55
CA LYS A 288 -4.80 29.52 -22.86
C LYS A 288 -5.24 29.94 -24.27
N VAL A 289 -5.42 28.97 -25.16
CA VAL A 289 -5.92 29.19 -26.53
C VAL A 289 -7.33 29.76 -26.44
N LYS A 290 -7.50 31.03 -26.89
CA LYS A 290 -8.81 31.70 -26.86
C LYS A 290 -9.74 31.13 -27.93
N LYS A 291 -11.03 31.10 -27.62
CA LYS A 291 -12.08 30.73 -28.56
C LYS A 291 -12.04 31.69 -29.74
N LYS A 292 -12.03 31.15 -30.95
CA LYS A 292 -12.16 31.90 -32.21
C LYS A 292 -13.45 31.42 -32.89
N ASP A 293 -13.93 32.21 -33.87
CA ASP A 293 -15.04 31.75 -34.71
C ASP A 293 -14.56 30.58 -35.58
N GLY A 294 -15.33 29.47 -35.57
CA GLY A 294 -15.03 28.22 -36.27
C GLY A 294 -14.46 27.12 -35.41
N ASP A 295 -14.18 25.98 -36.01
CA ASP A 295 -13.66 24.77 -35.38
C ASP A 295 -12.17 24.91 -35.03
N MET A 296 -11.75 24.19 -33.97
CA MET A 296 -10.35 24.14 -33.58
C MET A 296 -9.80 22.71 -33.88
N SER A 297 -8.70 22.67 -34.63
CA SER A 297 -7.91 21.43 -34.80
C SER A 297 -6.64 21.53 -33.97
N VAL A 298 -6.27 20.38 -33.36
CA VAL A 298 -5.04 20.21 -32.59
C VAL A 298 -4.17 19.17 -33.33
N PRO A 299 -3.09 19.61 -33.98
CA PRO A 299 -2.13 18.66 -34.55
C PRO A 299 -1.50 17.79 -33.48
N LEU A 300 -1.44 16.49 -33.73
CA LEU A 300 -0.88 15.53 -32.81
C LEU A 300 0.38 14.87 -33.40
N CYS A 301 1.38 14.58 -32.57
CA CYS A 301 2.54 13.76 -32.90
C CYS A 301 2.59 12.51 -31.99
N ARG A 302 3.30 11.48 -32.43
CA ARG A 302 3.43 10.23 -31.65
C ARG A 302 4.30 10.47 -30.42
N THR A 303 3.94 9.82 -29.33
CA THR A 303 4.76 9.69 -28.12
C THR A 303 5.79 8.57 -28.26
N LYS A 304 6.74 8.51 -27.33
CA LYS A 304 7.71 7.41 -27.28
C LYS A 304 7.03 6.13 -26.82
N ASP A 305 7.36 5.01 -27.46
CA ASP A 305 6.85 3.69 -27.10
C ASP A 305 7.67 3.11 -25.93
N ILE A 306 7.17 3.27 -24.71
CA ILE A 306 7.86 2.83 -23.49
C ILE A 306 8.03 1.31 -23.47
N LEU A 307 6.96 0.55 -23.74
CA LEU A 307 7.00 -0.92 -23.69
C LEU A 307 7.96 -1.50 -24.73
N GLY A 308 7.92 -0.98 -25.96
CA GLY A 308 8.88 -1.39 -27.01
C GLY A 308 10.32 -1.08 -26.64
N HIS A 309 10.58 0.15 -26.15
CA HIS A 309 11.91 0.54 -25.70
C HIS A 309 12.44 -0.38 -24.59
N LEU A 310 11.61 -0.75 -23.61
CA LEU A 310 11.98 -1.65 -22.53
C LEU A 310 12.28 -3.06 -23.04
N GLY A 311 11.48 -3.58 -23.97
CA GLY A 311 11.68 -4.90 -24.56
C GLY A 311 12.98 -5.00 -25.35
N ASP A 312 13.33 -3.96 -26.11
CA ASP A 312 14.57 -3.89 -26.89
C ASP A 312 15.83 -3.77 -26.01
N ASN A 313 15.69 -3.26 -24.78
CA ASN A 313 16.78 -3.01 -23.83
C ASN A 313 16.70 -3.87 -22.56
N LYS A 314 15.88 -4.91 -22.56
CA LYS A 314 15.66 -5.79 -21.40
C LYS A 314 16.94 -6.55 -21.05
N ARG A 315 17.31 -6.53 -19.75
CA ARG A 315 18.43 -7.35 -19.27
C ARG A 315 18.04 -8.82 -19.10
N GLU A 316 19.01 -9.70 -19.14
CA GLU A 316 18.80 -11.13 -18.88
C GLU A 316 18.19 -11.36 -17.49
N GLY A 317 17.18 -12.24 -17.41
CA GLY A 317 16.44 -12.53 -16.18
C GLY A 317 15.44 -11.45 -15.73
N GLN A 318 15.32 -10.34 -16.46
CA GLN A 318 14.31 -9.32 -16.20
C GLN A 318 12.98 -9.69 -16.87
N LEU A 319 11.87 -9.59 -16.14
CA LEU A 319 10.55 -9.85 -16.67
C LEU A 319 9.82 -8.54 -17.02
N LEU A 320 9.34 -8.47 -18.25
CA LEU A 320 8.57 -7.35 -18.79
C LEU A 320 7.11 -7.75 -19.03
N VAL A 321 6.20 -7.09 -18.31
CA VAL A 321 4.75 -7.35 -18.37
C VAL A 321 4.05 -6.14 -18.94
N GLY A 322 3.27 -6.32 -20.01
CA GLY A 322 2.43 -5.30 -20.60
C GLY A 322 0.96 -5.53 -20.30
N PHE A 323 0.18 -4.47 -20.34
CA PHE A 323 -1.28 -4.53 -20.34
C PHE A 323 -1.83 -4.20 -21.72
N SER A 324 -2.90 -4.87 -22.12
CA SER A 324 -3.64 -4.59 -23.34
C SER A 324 -5.11 -4.49 -23.00
N MET A 325 -5.79 -3.56 -23.66
CA MET A 325 -7.22 -3.35 -23.54
C MET A 325 -7.77 -3.26 -24.94
N GLU A 326 -8.54 -4.26 -25.32
CA GLU A 326 -9.04 -4.41 -26.69
C GLU A 326 -10.57 -4.51 -26.69
N THR A 327 -11.19 -4.00 -27.72
CA THR A 327 -12.63 -4.11 -27.98
C THR A 327 -12.96 -5.29 -28.86
N GLU A 328 -12.05 -5.69 -29.76
CA GLU A 328 -12.20 -6.76 -30.73
C GLU A 328 -10.87 -7.53 -30.88
N ASN A 329 -10.91 -8.80 -31.27
CA ASN A 329 -9.76 -9.65 -31.54
C ASN A 329 -8.70 -9.66 -30.42
N LEU A 330 -9.17 -9.73 -29.15
CA LEU A 330 -8.35 -9.61 -27.93
C LEU A 330 -7.09 -10.47 -27.99
N LEU A 331 -7.22 -11.75 -28.36
CA LEU A 331 -6.09 -12.71 -28.31
C LEU A 331 -5.05 -12.42 -29.38
N ASP A 332 -5.49 -12.17 -30.62
CA ASP A 332 -4.59 -11.96 -31.74
C ASP A 332 -3.81 -10.64 -31.58
N ASN A 333 -4.55 -9.54 -31.28
CA ASN A 333 -3.91 -8.24 -31.05
C ASN A 333 -2.93 -8.26 -29.86
N SER A 334 -3.27 -9.01 -28.80
CA SER A 334 -2.41 -9.12 -27.62
C SER A 334 -1.17 -9.99 -27.87
N ARG A 335 -1.30 -11.06 -28.68
CA ARG A 335 -0.14 -11.86 -29.15
C ARG A 335 0.80 -11.04 -30.03
N ASP A 336 0.27 -10.30 -30.97
CA ASP A 336 1.07 -9.42 -31.83
C ASP A 336 1.79 -8.35 -31.01
N LYS A 337 1.12 -7.81 -29.99
CA LYS A 337 1.73 -6.87 -29.04
C LYS A 337 2.86 -7.52 -28.26
N LEU A 338 2.64 -8.74 -27.73
CA LEU A 338 3.66 -9.50 -27.00
C LEU A 338 4.95 -9.64 -27.83
N MET A 339 4.80 -10.15 -29.04
CA MET A 339 5.95 -10.41 -29.94
C MET A 339 6.64 -9.13 -30.37
N ARG A 340 5.88 -8.13 -30.84
CA ARG A 340 6.40 -6.85 -31.33
C ARG A 340 7.10 -6.02 -30.24
N LYS A 341 6.67 -6.19 -28.97
CA LYS A 341 7.23 -5.45 -27.83
C LYS A 341 8.26 -6.25 -27.02
N HIS A 342 8.59 -7.46 -27.46
CA HIS A 342 9.49 -8.36 -26.74
C HIS A 342 9.14 -8.52 -25.25
N ALA A 343 7.83 -8.48 -24.93
CA ALA A 343 7.34 -8.68 -23.57
C ALA A 343 7.31 -10.18 -23.23
N ASP A 344 7.39 -10.51 -21.93
CA ASP A 344 7.30 -11.90 -21.47
C ASP A 344 5.86 -12.30 -21.18
N LEU A 345 5.03 -11.32 -20.81
CA LEU A 345 3.62 -11.51 -20.46
C LEU A 345 2.80 -10.30 -20.92
N ILE A 346 1.63 -10.56 -21.54
CA ILE A 346 0.59 -9.54 -21.72
C ILE A 346 -0.62 -9.92 -20.88
N CYS A 347 -1.08 -8.98 -20.06
CA CYS A 347 -2.34 -9.05 -19.34
C CYS A 347 -3.43 -8.39 -20.19
N ALA A 348 -4.22 -9.19 -20.90
CA ALA A 348 -5.26 -8.71 -21.80
C ALA A 348 -6.59 -8.55 -21.06
N ASN A 349 -7.20 -7.36 -21.16
CA ASN A 349 -8.47 -7.02 -20.54
C ASN A 349 -9.53 -6.72 -21.61
N SER A 350 -10.70 -7.36 -21.52
CA SER A 350 -11.83 -7.10 -22.42
C SER A 350 -12.76 -6.05 -21.81
N ILE A 351 -13.19 -5.09 -22.63
CA ILE A 351 -14.16 -4.04 -22.23
C ILE A 351 -15.60 -4.46 -22.58
N ALA A 352 -15.81 -5.57 -23.26
CA ALA A 352 -17.08 -5.92 -23.89
C ALA A 352 -18.25 -6.20 -22.91
N SER A 353 -18.00 -6.45 -21.62
CA SER A 353 -19.04 -6.93 -20.69
C SER A 353 -19.60 -5.88 -19.71
N GLY A 354 -19.10 -4.65 -19.70
CA GLY A 354 -19.51 -3.63 -18.70
C GLY A 354 -19.12 -3.94 -17.22
N GLU A 355 -18.76 -5.18 -16.93
CA GLU A 355 -18.31 -5.65 -15.61
C GLU A 355 -16.80 -5.49 -15.41
N THR A 356 -16.09 -5.12 -16.47
CA THR A 356 -14.64 -4.95 -16.54
C THR A 356 -14.30 -3.59 -17.14
N GLY A 357 -13.10 -3.07 -16.85
CA GLY A 357 -12.60 -1.83 -17.42
C GLY A 357 -12.23 -0.76 -16.42
N PHE A 358 -12.21 0.50 -16.88
CA PHE A 358 -11.85 1.65 -16.05
C PHE A 358 -12.95 1.97 -15.04
N GLY A 359 -12.62 2.18 -13.79
CA GLY A 359 -13.54 2.65 -12.75
C GLY A 359 -14.24 1.56 -11.91
N VAL A 360 -14.47 0.37 -12.42
CA VAL A 360 -15.05 -0.76 -11.65
C VAL A 360 -14.01 -1.42 -10.75
N ASP A 361 -14.46 -2.14 -9.72
CA ASP A 361 -13.58 -2.78 -8.73
C ASP A 361 -13.25 -4.25 -9.06
N THR A 362 -13.92 -4.80 -10.08
CA THR A 362 -13.68 -6.14 -10.61
C THR A 362 -12.86 -6.11 -11.89
N ASN A 363 -12.25 -7.24 -12.24
CA ASN A 363 -11.57 -7.42 -13.51
C ASN A 363 -11.60 -8.89 -13.95
N ARG A 364 -11.53 -9.10 -15.28
CA ARG A 364 -11.31 -10.39 -15.93
C ARG A 364 -10.14 -10.23 -16.88
N VAL A 365 -9.06 -10.93 -16.62
CA VAL A 365 -7.80 -10.79 -17.35
C VAL A 365 -7.41 -12.12 -17.97
N THR A 366 -6.97 -12.09 -19.22
CA THR A 366 -6.32 -13.22 -19.88
C THR A 366 -4.83 -12.99 -19.88
N LEU A 367 -4.07 -13.91 -19.32
CA LEU A 367 -2.60 -13.92 -19.30
C LEU A 367 -2.09 -14.60 -20.55
N ILE A 368 -1.25 -13.92 -21.32
CA ILE A 368 -0.74 -14.39 -22.62
C ILE A 368 0.78 -14.34 -22.59
N THR A 369 1.40 -15.51 -22.71
CA THR A 369 2.86 -15.67 -22.91
C THR A 369 3.13 -16.21 -24.33
N PRO A 370 4.38 -16.32 -24.76
CA PRO A 370 4.70 -16.95 -26.05
C PRO A 370 4.21 -18.39 -26.19
N SER A 371 4.10 -19.13 -25.08
CA SER A 371 3.79 -20.56 -25.04
C SER A 371 2.42 -20.91 -24.47
N ASP A 372 1.78 -19.99 -23.74
CA ASP A 372 0.57 -20.32 -22.96
C ASP A 372 -0.44 -19.18 -22.90
N ILE A 373 -1.72 -19.54 -22.70
CA ILE A 373 -2.83 -18.61 -22.47
C ILE A 373 -3.62 -19.09 -21.26
N VAL A 374 -3.77 -18.24 -20.26
CA VAL A 374 -4.52 -18.53 -19.03
C VAL A 374 -5.58 -17.47 -18.79
N GLU A 375 -6.85 -17.89 -18.77
CA GLU A 375 -7.96 -17.01 -18.44
C GLU A 375 -8.17 -16.98 -16.92
N LEU A 376 -8.10 -15.79 -16.32
CA LEU A 376 -8.45 -15.59 -14.92
C LEU A 376 -9.97 -15.39 -14.78
N PRO A 377 -10.60 -15.92 -13.73
CA PRO A 377 -12.02 -15.67 -13.45
C PRO A 377 -12.27 -14.19 -13.17
N LEU A 378 -13.52 -13.76 -13.29
CA LEU A 378 -13.95 -12.44 -12.81
C LEU A 378 -13.75 -12.38 -11.30
N CYS A 379 -12.91 -11.49 -10.83
CA CYS A 379 -12.63 -11.31 -9.40
C CYS A 379 -12.29 -9.84 -9.09
N SER A 380 -12.07 -9.53 -7.82
CA SER A 380 -11.63 -8.18 -7.42
C SER A 380 -10.27 -7.84 -8.03
N LYS A 381 -9.98 -6.55 -8.17
CA LYS A 381 -8.67 -6.10 -8.67
C LYS A 381 -7.51 -6.56 -7.78
N ASP A 382 -7.71 -6.68 -6.47
CA ASP A 382 -6.70 -7.19 -5.56
C ASP A 382 -6.43 -8.69 -5.78
N GLU A 383 -7.47 -9.47 -5.95
CA GLU A 383 -7.31 -10.89 -6.27
C GLU A 383 -6.71 -11.09 -7.65
N THR A 384 -7.13 -10.31 -8.65
CA THR A 384 -6.51 -10.30 -9.98
C THR A 384 -5.02 -9.97 -9.89
N ALA A 385 -4.65 -8.94 -9.13
CA ALA A 385 -3.26 -8.57 -8.89
C ALA A 385 -2.44 -9.71 -8.25
N SER A 386 -3.01 -10.37 -7.23
CA SER A 386 -2.38 -11.50 -6.57
C SER A 386 -2.12 -12.66 -7.56
N ARG A 387 -3.09 -13.00 -8.40
CA ARG A 387 -2.98 -14.07 -9.41
C ARG A 387 -1.95 -13.73 -10.49
N ILE A 388 -1.93 -12.48 -10.99
CA ILE A 388 -0.92 -12.00 -11.95
C ILE A 388 0.48 -12.13 -11.33
N LEU A 389 0.69 -11.65 -10.11
CA LEU A 389 1.99 -11.73 -9.45
C LEU A 389 2.40 -13.19 -9.18
N SER A 390 1.48 -14.08 -8.82
CA SER A 390 1.78 -15.50 -8.66
C SER A 390 2.20 -16.16 -9.97
N TYR A 391 1.57 -15.78 -11.08
CA TYR A 391 1.96 -16.26 -12.40
C TYR A 391 3.36 -15.75 -12.80
N ILE A 392 3.66 -14.47 -12.56
CA ILE A 392 4.98 -13.87 -12.80
C ILE A 392 6.06 -14.59 -11.98
N MET A 393 5.79 -14.90 -10.70
CA MET A 393 6.74 -15.61 -9.84
C MET A 393 6.99 -17.05 -10.31
N ALA A 394 6.01 -17.69 -10.93
CA ALA A 394 6.17 -19.03 -11.52
C ALA A 394 6.98 -19.04 -12.84
N MET A 395 7.13 -17.87 -13.50
CA MET A 395 7.94 -17.71 -14.71
C MET A 395 9.42 -17.42 -14.39
N SER A 396 9.76 -17.08 -13.14
CA SER A 396 11.06 -16.54 -12.68
C SER A 396 12.04 -17.64 -12.32
#